data_268393dcc9691766a3b370f9e81281bc
#
_entry.id   268393dcc9691766a3b370f9e81281bc
#
_cell.length_a   1.000
_cell.length_b   1.000
_cell.length_c   1.000
_cell.angle_alpha   90.00
_cell.angle_beta   90.00
_cell.angle_gamma   90.00
#
_symmetry.space_group_name_H-M   'P 1'
#
loop_
_entity.id
_entity.type
_entity.pdbx_description
1 polymer ?
#
loop_
_entity_poly.entity_id
_entity_poly.type
_entity_poly.pdbx_seq_one_letter_code
_entity_poly.pdbx_strand_id
1 'polypeptide(L)'
;MAACLVIFGAAVRADGSASGSLRRRCEQAAGAGLAIEGALFLATGGIGRFGPAEALVMRDILVEQGVAPSRILVETLARDTLESIRLCSRILRARPDIDEVIACSSSYHNPRCVALFRLAGFRCRAEPVPSDRRHLGWAKWLRYVLKECLALPWDATLLLALKMAGRL
;
A
#
# COMPACT_ATOMS: atom_id res chain seq x y z
N MET A 1 19.68 -4.54 -8.16
CA MET A 1 18.92 -3.59 -7.34
C MET A 1 17.45 -3.74 -7.70
N ALA A 2 16.61 -4.04 -6.73
CA ALA A 2 15.22 -4.39 -6.98
C ALA A 2 14.25 -3.32 -6.43
N ALA A 3 13.13 -3.09 -7.12
CA ALA A 3 12.03 -2.29 -6.63
C ALA A 3 11.00 -3.17 -5.90
N CYS A 4 10.37 -2.63 -4.87
CA CYS A 4 9.23 -3.26 -4.22
C CYS A 4 7.98 -2.38 -4.33
N LEU A 5 6.95 -2.92 -4.98
CA LEU A 5 5.64 -2.28 -5.06
C LEU A 5 4.85 -2.63 -3.80
N VAL A 6 4.62 -1.63 -2.94
CA VAL A 6 3.81 -1.81 -1.73
C VAL A 6 2.38 -1.39 -2.02
N ILE A 7 1.46 -2.38 -1.97
CA ILE A 7 0.05 -2.19 -2.31
C ILE A 7 -0.74 -2.07 -1.00
N PHE A 8 -1.33 -0.90 -0.79
CA PHE A 8 -2.14 -0.65 0.40
C PHE A 8 -3.56 -1.18 0.22
N GLY A 9 -4.05 -1.84 1.25
CA GLY A 9 -5.37 -2.42 1.29
C GLY A 9 -6.51 -1.42 1.11
N ALA A 10 -7.66 -1.94 0.75
CA ALA A 10 -8.94 -1.28 0.74
C ALA A 10 -10.01 -2.33 1.05
N ALA A 11 -11.26 -1.91 1.23
CA ALA A 11 -12.30 -2.79 1.73
C ALA A 11 -12.46 -4.09 0.94
N VAL A 12 -12.60 -5.19 1.67
CA VAL A 12 -13.16 -6.46 1.21
C VAL A 12 -14.68 -6.43 1.45
N ARG A 13 -15.46 -6.97 0.53
CA ARG A 13 -16.92 -7.05 0.61
C ARG A 13 -17.37 -8.20 1.50
N ALA A 14 -18.65 -8.23 1.86
CA ALA A 14 -19.22 -9.27 2.72
C ALA A 14 -19.15 -10.67 2.09
N ASP A 15 -19.10 -10.76 0.77
CA ASP A 15 -18.92 -12.02 0.02
C ASP A 15 -17.44 -12.45 -0.12
N GLY A 16 -16.51 -11.73 0.54
CA GLY A 16 -15.07 -11.99 0.46
C GLY A 16 -14.40 -11.41 -0.79
N SER A 17 -15.14 -10.83 -1.72
CA SER A 17 -14.58 -10.26 -2.94
C SER A 17 -13.92 -8.89 -2.71
N ALA A 18 -12.98 -8.53 -3.58
CA ALA A 18 -12.35 -7.22 -3.57
C ALA A 18 -13.33 -6.10 -3.90
N SER A 19 -13.26 -4.97 -3.17
CA SER A 19 -13.88 -3.74 -3.65
C SER A 19 -13.24 -3.28 -4.97
N GLY A 20 -13.96 -2.45 -5.75
CA GLY A 20 -13.39 -1.90 -6.98
C GLY A 20 -12.11 -1.09 -6.76
N SER A 21 -11.94 -0.42 -5.61
CA SER A 21 -10.71 0.28 -5.26
C SER A 21 -9.56 -0.70 -5.01
N LEU A 22 -9.81 -1.79 -4.29
CA LEU A 22 -8.79 -2.81 -4.00
C LEU A 22 -8.29 -3.46 -5.31
N ARG A 23 -9.22 -3.88 -6.16
CA ARG A 23 -8.90 -4.50 -7.45
C ARG A 23 -8.08 -3.57 -8.34
N ARG A 24 -8.49 -2.31 -8.53
CA ARG A 24 -7.72 -1.34 -9.34
C ARG A 24 -6.31 -1.10 -8.82
N ARG A 25 -6.10 -1.07 -7.50
CA ARG A 25 -4.75 -0.94 -6.93
C ARG A 25 -3.86 -2.12 -7.30
N CYS A 26 -4.38 -3.34 -7.24
CA CYS A 26 -3.64 -4.54 -7.61
C CYS A 26 -3.34 -4.59 -9.11
N GLU A 27 -4.33 -4.31 -9.96
CA GLU A 27 -4.17 -4.28 -11.41
C GLU A 27 -3.13 -3.24 -11.86
N GLN A 28 -3.17 -2.03 -11.26
CA GLN A 28 -2.19 -0.99 -11.52
C GLN A 28 -0.79 -1.41 -11.07
N ALA A 29 -0.68 -1.97 -9.86
CA ALA A 29 0.60 -2.44 -9.34
C ALA A 29 1.16 -3.59 -10.20
N ALA A 30 0.33 -4.53 -10.62
CA ALA A 30 0.74 -5.63 -11.50
C ALA A 30 1.26 -5.11 -12.83
N GLY A 31 0.51 -4.21 -13.49
CA GLY A 31 0.92 -3.61 -14.76
C GLY A 31 2.26 -2.89 -14.67
N ALA A 32 2.47 -2.07 -13.63
CA ALA A 32 3.72 -1.36 -13.41
C ALA A 32 4.87 -2.30 -13.03
N GLY A 33 4.63 -3.23 -12.12
CA GLY A 33 5.69 -4.09 -11.57
C GLY A 33 6.12 -5.22 -12.50
N LEU A 34 5.25 -5.68 -13.40
CA LEU A 34 5.62 -6.67 -14.42
C LEU A 34 6.59 -6.08 -15.46
N ALA A 35 6.56 -4.77 -15.68
CA ALA A 35 7.50 -4.06 -16.54
C ALA A 35 8.87 -3.81 -15.88
N ILE A 36 9.03 -4.07 -14.59
CA ILE A 36 10.28 -3.88 -13.83
C ILE A 36 10.88 -5.26 -13.56
N GLU A 37 12.07 -5.51 -14.11
CA GLU A 37 12.77 -6.77 -13.90
C GLU A 37 13.09 -6.99 -12.42
N GLY A 38 12.78 -8.18 -11.91
CA GLY A 38 13.04 -8.54 -10.50
C GLY A 38 12.18 -7.81 -9.46
N ALA A 39 11.20 -6.98 -9.84
CA ALA A 39 10.36 -6.29 -8.88
C ALA A 39 9.59 -7.26 -7.98
N LEU A 40 9.52 -6.91 -6.69
CA LEU A 40 8.70 -7.60 -5.69
C LEU A 40 7.40 -6.84 -5.43
N PHE A 41 6.41 -7.55 -4.95
CA PHE A 41 5.11 -7.00 -4.58
C PHE A 41 4.88 -7.28 -3.09
N LEU A 42 4.55 -6.26 -2.32
CA LEU A 42 4.20 -6.39 -0.90
C LEU A 42 2.77 -5.91 -0.69
N ALA A 43 1.86 -6.85 -0.52
CA ALA A 43 0.47 -6.57 -0.18
C ALA A 43 0.34 -6.36 1.33
N THR A 44 -0.21 -5.22 1.77
CA THR A 44 -0.41 -4.90 3.19
C THR A 44 -1.85 -4.56 3.50
N GLY A 45 -2.39 -5.17 4.54
CA GLY A 45 -3.73 -4.95 5.06
C GLY A 45 -4.31 -6.17 5.76
N GLY A 46 -4.74 -5.98 6.99
CA GLY A 46 -5.36 -6.99 7.81
C GLY A 46 -6.82 -7.24 7.48
N ILE A 47 -7.55 -7.84 8.44
CA ILE A 47 -8.99 -8.05 8.34
C ILE A 47 -9.69 -6.72 8.65
N GLY A 48 -10.42 -6.21 7.67
CA GLY A 48 -11.27 -5.03 7.82
C GLY A 48 -12.63 -5.38 8.43
N ARG A 49 -13.70 -4.77 7.91
CA ARG A 49 -15.07 -5.08 8.37
C ARG A 49 -15.49 -6.52 8.06
N PHE A 50 -15.00 -7.06 6.95
CA PHE A 50 -15.26 -8.42 6.50
C PHE A 50 -13.94 -9.09 6.16
N GLY A 51 -13.83 -10.41 6.42
CA GLY A 51 -12.69 -11.22 6.01
C GLY A 51 -12.85 -11.77 4.59
N PRO A 52 -11.79 -12.31 4.02
CA PRO A 52 -10.44 -12.50 4.57
C PRO A 52 -9.62 -11.22 4.70
N ALA A 53 -8.36 -11.32 5.19
CA ALA A 53 -7.45 -10.17 5.24
C ALA A 53 -7.26 -9.57 3.84
N GLU A 54 -7.25 -8.24 3.76
CA GLU A 54 -7.15 -7.51 2.48
C GLU A 54 -5.91 -7.93 1.69
N ALA A 55 -4.78 -8.14 2.38
CA ALA A 55 -3.53 -8.58 1.77
C ALA A 55 -3.61 -9.96 1.09
N LEU A 56 -4.43 -10.87 1.61
CA LEU A 56 -4.64 -12.18 0.98
C LEU A 56 -5.45 -12.06 -0.31
N VAL A 57 -6.49 -11.23 -0.30
CA VAL A 57 -7.29 -10.94 -1.50
C VAL A 57 -6.43 -10.26 -2.57
N MET A 58 -5.55 -9.34 -2.15
CA MET A 58 -4.60 -8.69 -3.08
C MET A 58 -3.61 -9.67 -3.68
N ARG A 59 -3.06 -10.60 -2.89
CA ARG A 59 -2.19 -11.68 -3.40
C ARG A 59 -2.88 -12.46 -4.51
N ASP A 60 -4.12 -12.87 -4.29
CA ASP A 60 -4.85 -13.69 -5.26
C ASP A 60 -5.11 -12.92 -6.56
N ILE A 61 -5.45 -11.63 -6.47
CA ILE A 61 -5.57 -10.76 -7.66
C ILE A 61 -4.23 -10.61 -8.38
N LEU A 62 -3.12 -10.43 -7.65
CA LEU A 62 -1.79 -10.31 -8.29
C LEU A 62 -1.42 -11.58 -9.06
N VAL A 63 -1.75 -12.77 -8.50
CA VAL A 63 -1.55 -14.05 -9.19
C VAL A 63 -2.45 -14.14 -10.43
N GLU A 64 -3.72 -13.74 -10.34
CA GLU A 64 -4.62 -13.63 -11.51
C GLU A 64 -4.06 -12.72 -12.61
N GLN A 65 -3.32 -11.66 -12.23
CA GLN A 65 -2.65 -10.72 -13.16
C GLN A 65 -1.29 -11.25 -13.70
N GLY A 66 -0.91 -12.48 -13.38
CA GLY A 66 0.31 -13.11 -13.89
C GLY A 66 1.57 -12.85 -13.04
N VAL A 67 1.45 -12.29 -11.84
CA VAL A 67 2.58 -12.13 -10.92
C VAL A 67 2.90 -13.49 -10.30
N ALA A 68 4.16 -13.94 -10.42
CA ALA A 68 4.61 -15.19 -9.84
C ALA A 68 4.47 -15.15 -8.29
N PRO A 69 3.92 -16.18 -7.64
CA PRO A 69 3.75 -16.20 -6.18
C PRO A 69 5.04 -15.95 -5.40
N SER A 70 6.18 -16.39 -5.92
CA SER A 70 7.51 -16.15 -5.32
C SER A 70 7.93 -14.67 -5.26
N ARG A 71 7.28 -13.81 -6.05
CA ARG A 71 7.50 -12.35 -6.07
C ARG A 71 6.54 -11.60 -5.14
N ILE A 72 5.61 -12.29 -4.47
CA ILE A 72 4.57 -11.66 -3.65
C ILE A 72 4.86 -11.88 -2.17
N LEU A 73 5.04 -10.80 -1.44
CA LEU A 73 5.11 -10.75 0.02
C LEU A 73 3.75 -10.30 0.57
N VAL A 74 3.36 -10.82 1.74
CA VAL A 74 2.03 -10.55 2.33
C VAL A 74 2.18 -10.12 3.77
N GLU A 75 1.57 -9.00 4.13
CA GLU A 75 1.45 -8.49 5.49
C GLU A 75 -0.04 -8.37 5.86
N THR A 76 -0.49 -9.16 6.85
CA THR A 76 -1.93 -9.36 7.15
C THR A 76 -2.39 -8.78 8.49
N LEU A 77 -1.53 -8.06 9.21
CA LEU A 77 -1.82 -7.60 10.57
C LEU A 77 -2.22 -6.13 10.65
N ALA A 78 -1.80 -5.33 9.66
CA ALA A 78 -2.03 -3.88 9.68
C ALA A 78 -3.52 -3.54 9.64
N ARG A 79 -3.94 -2.65 10.55
CA ARG A 79 -5.31 -2.15 10.68
C ARG A 79 -5.48 -0.73 10.14
N ASP A 80 -4.36 -0.02 9.98
CA ASP A 80 -4.32 1.34 9.48
C ASP A 80 -3.03 1.60 8.67
N THR A 81 -2.90 2.80 8.12
CA THR A 81 -1.76 3.16 7.28
C THR A 81 -0.46 3.23 8.06
N LEU A 82 -0.46 3.71 9.29
CA LEU A 82 0.75 3.80 10.12
C LEU A 82 1.28 2.41 10.46
N GLU A 83 0.40 1.48 10.82
CA GLU A 83 0.76 0.08 11.05
C GLU A 83 1.29 -0.58 9.77
N SER A 84 0.65 -0.33 8.61
CA SER A 84 1.14 -0.80 7.31
C SER A 84 2.58 -0.33 7.05
N ILE A 85 2.85 0.97 7.23
CA ILE A 85 4.20 1.52 7.05
C ILE A 85 5.19 0.83 7.99
N ARG A 86 4.83 0.67 9.27
CA ARG A 86 5.69 0.06 10.29
C ARG A 86 6.01 -1.41 9.98
N LEU A 87 4.99 -2.21 9.68
CA LEU A 87 5.15 -3.63 9.41
C LEU A 87 5.86 -3.89 8.08
N CYS A 88 5.48 -3.15 7.03
CA CYS A 88 6.19 -3.20 5.74
C CYS A 88 7.66 -2.75 5.90
N SER A 89 7.94 -1.73 6.70
CA SER A 89 9.31 -1.27 6.94
C SER A 89 10.19 -2.37 7.55
N ARG A 90 9.65 -3.20 8.44
CA ARG A 90 10.37 -4.35 9.01
C ARG A 90 10.68 -5.41 7.95
N ILE A 91 9.69 -5.73 7.12
CA ILE A 91 9.85 -6.69 6.01
C ILE A 91 10.91 -6.18 5.01
N LEU A 92 10.82 -4.91 4.64
CA LEU A 92 11.72 -4.28 3.67
C LEU A 92 13.16 -4.17 4.18
N ARG A 93 13.37 -3.86 5.48
CA ARG A 93 14.72 -3.82 6.08
C ARG A 93 15.40 -5.18 6.13
N ALA A 94 14.66 -6.27 6.19
CA ALA A 94 15.19 -7.63 6.09
C ALA A 94 15.56 -8.02 4.65
N ARG A 95 15.37 -7.13 3.67
CA ARG A 95 15.62 -7.35 2.24
C ARG A 95 16.56 -6.26 1.70
N PRO A 96 17.88 -6.40 1.91
CA PRO A 96 18.87 -5.41 1.48
C PRO A 96 19.00 -5.32 -0.05
N ASP A 97 18.42 -6.24 -0.78
CA ASP A 97 18.30 -6.25 -2.24
C ASP A 97 17.29 -5.22 -2.78
N ILE A 98 16.44 -4.64 -1.92
CA ILE A 98 15.42 -3.64 -2.30
C ILE A 98 15.97 -2.23 -2.12
N ASP A 99 16.05 -1.48 -3.21
CA ASP A 99 16.58 -0.10 -3.22
C ASP A 99 15.48 0.96 -3.25
N GLU A 100 14.34 0.64 -3.82
CA GLU A 100 13.24 1.56 -4.02
C GLU A 100 11.91 0.95 -3.62
N VAL A 101 11.10 1.74 -2.92
CA VAL A 101 9.70 1.45 -2.62
C VAL A 101 8.81 2.22 -3.59
N ILE A 102 7.86 1.53 -4.20
CA ILE A 102 6.84 2.14 -5.05
C ILE A 102 5.49 2.00 -4.35
N ALA A 103 4.95 3.09 -3.84
CA ALA A 103 3.66 3.08 -3.14
C ALA A 103 2.50 3.01 -4.14
N CYS A 104 1.68 1.96 -4.04
CA CYS A 104 0.53 1.70 -4.91
C CYS A 104 -0.76 1.85 -4.09
N SER A 105 -1.47 2.95 -4.29
CA SER A 105 -2.73 3.24 -3.62
C SER A 105 -3.59 4.19 -4.44
N SER A 106 -4.76 4.57 -3.92
CA SER A 106 -5.60 5.58 -4.54
C SER A 106 -4.89 6.93 -4.66
N SER A 107 -5.20 7.70 -5.69
CA SER A 107 -4.55 8.99 -5.99
C SER A 107 -4.56 9.97 -4.83
N TYR A 108 -5.62 10.00 -4.03
CA TYR A 108 -5.74 10.85 -2.84
C TYR A 108 -4.91 10.34 -1.65
N HIS A 109 -4.61 9.04 -1.59
CA HIS A 109 -3.91 8.40 -0.47
C HIS A 109 -2.40 8.24 -0.70
N ASN A 110 -1.95 8.12 -1.94
CA ASN A 110 -0.54 7.95 -2.31
C ASN A 110 0.40 9.01 -1.70
N PRO A 111 0.05 10.32 -1.65
CA PRO A 111 0.93 11.32 -1.04
C PRO A 111 1.29 11.00 0.41
N ARG A 112 0.31 10.53 1.23
CA ARG A 112 0.55 10.12 2.61
C ARG A 112 1.46 8.89 2.67
N CYS A 113 1.19 7.87 1.88
CA CYS A 113 2.01 6.65 1.85
C CYS A 113 3.47 6.95 1.51
N VAL A 114 3.72 7.76 0.48
CA VAL A 114 5.06 8.18 0.06
C VAL A 114 5.76 8.97 1.15
N ALA A 115 5.09 9.96 1.75
CA ALA A 115 5.67 10.79 2.81
C ALA A 115 6.09 9.93 4.02
N LEU A 116 5.22 8.99 4.45
CA LEU A 116 5.52 8.14 5.60
C LEU A 116 6.67 7.15 5.31
N PHE A 117 6.75 6.54 4.12
CA PHE A 117 7.90 5.72 3.76
C PHE A 117 9.21 6.51 3.70
N ARG A 118 9.18 7.74 3.20
CA ARG A 118 10.37 8.62 3.20
C ARG A 118 10.80 8.97 4.62
N LEU A 119 9.88 9.29 5.51
CA LEU A 119 10.16 9.52 6.95
C LEU A 119 10.71 8.24 7.62
N ALA A 120 10.24 7.06 7.21
CA ALA A 120 10.78 5.78 7.67
C ALA A 120 12.20 5.50 7.15
N GLY A 121 12.71 6.27 6.18
CA GLY A 121 14.06 6.20 5.65
C GLY A 121 14.18 5.44 4.33
N PHE A 122 13.09 5.18 3.63
CA PHE A 122 13.11 4.52 2.33
C PHE A 122 13.11 5.54 1.18
N ARG A 123 13.80 5.21 0.11
CA ARG A 123 13.60 5.88 -1.18
C ARG A 123 12.23 5.45 -1.70
N CYS A 124 11.29 6.38 -1.79
CA CYS A 124 9.91 6.06 -2.15
C CYS A 124 9.34 7.04 -3.18
N ARG A 125 8.61 6.49 -4.15
CA ARG A 125 7.76 7.24 -5.09
C ARG A 125 6.37 6.62 -5.16
N ALA A 126 5.41 7.37 -5.70
CA ALA A 126 4.09 6.84 -6.00
C ALA A 126 4.07 6.17 -7.37
N GLU A 127 3.32 5.07 -7.50
CA GLU A 127 2.86 4.63 -8.79
C GLU A 127 1.75 5.59 -9.25
N PRO A 128 1.80 6.12 -10.49
CA PRO A 128 0.76 6.96 -11.03
C PRO A 128 -0.55 6.16 -11.19
N VAL A 129 -1.48 6.35 -10.26
CA VAL A 129 -2.81 5.72 -10.33
C VAL A 129 -3.78 6.67 -11.01
N PRO A 130 -4.60 6.20 -11.97
CA PRO A 130 -5.68 7.01 -12.54
C PRO A 130 -6.56 7.60 -11.43
N SER A 131 -6.92 8.87 -11.56
CA SER A 131 -7.68 9.56 -10.53
C SER A 131 -8.99 8.83 -10.21
N ASP A 132 -9.17 8.44 -8.95
CA ASP A 132 -10.41 7.84 -8.44
C ASP A 132 -11.61 8.81 -8.48
N ARG A 133 -11.40 10.11 -8.80
CA ARG A 133 -12.43 11.15 -8.82
C ARG A 133 -13.61 10.80 -9.75
N ARG A 134 -13.31 10.17 -10.90
CA ARG A 134 -14.35 9.74 -11.86
C ARG A 134 -15.26 8.66 -11.29
N HIS A 135 -14.73 7.77 -10.44
CA HIS A 135 -15.49 6.66 -9.85
C HIS A 135 -16.17 7.03 -8.54
N LEU A 136 -15.59 7.97 -7.77
CA LEU A 136 -16.10 8.37 -6.46
C LEU A 136 -17.09 9.56 -6.54
N GLY A 137 -16.98 10.36 -7.58
CA GLY A 137 -17.60 11.68 -7.66
C GLY A 137 -16.82 12.74 -6.86
N TRP A 138 -17.01 14.02 -7.23
CA TRP A 138 -16.24 15.15 -6.69
C TRP A 138 -16.33 15.28 -5.16
N ALA A 139 -17.52 15.26 -4.59
CA ALA A 139 -17.74 15.51 -3.16
C ALA A 139 -17.09 14.42 -2.29
N LYS A 140 -17.23 13.15 -2.67
CA LYS A 140 -16.65 12.03 -1.93
C LYS A 140 -15.13 12.02 -2.06
N TRP A 141 -14.60 12.32 -3.25
CA TRP A 141 -13.17 12.43 -3.48
C TRP A 141 -12.55 13.55 -2.63
N LEU A 142 -13.15 14.75 -2.63
CA LEU A 142 -12.70 15.89 -1.81
C LEU A 142 -12.68 15.55 -0.32
N ARG A 143 -13.72 14.85 0.18
CA ARG A 143 -13.77 14.40 1.57
C ARG A 143 -12.62 13.46 1.94
N TYR A 144 -12.22 12.56 1.01
CA TYR A 144 -11.04 11.73 1.22
C TYR A 144 -9.75 12.55 1.21
N VAL A 145 -9.57 13.48 0.28
CA VAL A 145 -8.39 14.37 0.25
C VAL A 145 -8.25 15.14 1.56
N LEU A 146 -9.34 15.76 2.05
CA LEU A 146 -9.31 16.49 3.33
C LEU A 146 -8.96 15.58 4.51
N LYS A 147 -9.50 14.37 4.54
CA LYS A 147 -9.12 13.38 5.56
C LYS A 147 -7.62 13.06 5.52
N GLU A 148 -7.05 12.86 4.34
CA GLU A 148 -5.62 12.56 4.18
C GLU A 148 -4.74 13.75 4.62
N CYS A 149 -5.15 14.99 4.33
CA CYS A 149 -4.45 16.20 4.78
C CYS A 149 -4.37 16.30 6.30
N LEU A 150 -5.39 15.86 7.03
CA LEU A 150 -5.40 15.83 8.50
C LEU A 150 -4.65 14.61 9.05
N ALA A 151 -4.76 13.45 8.40
CA ALA A 151 -4.13 12.22 8.85
C ALA A 151 -2.60 12.25 8.69
N LEU A 152 -2.08 12.87 7.64
CA LEU A 152 -0.64 12.91 7.36
C LEU A 152 0.20 13.51 8.50
N PRO A 153 -0.07 14.74 9.02
CA PRO A 153 0.74 15.30 10.10
C PRO A 153 0.64 14.47 11.39
N TRP A 154 -0.52 13.90 11.68
CA TRP A 154 -0.72 13.01 12.82
C TRP A 154 0.15 11.76 12.72
N ASP A 155 0.05 11.01 11.62
CA ASP A 155 0.82 9.80 11.40
C ASP A 155 2.33 10.09 11.31
N ALA A 156 2.73 11.20 10.71
CA ALA A 156 4.13 11.62 10.62
C ALA A 156 4.72 11.84 12.02
N THR A 157 3.98 12.53 12.91
CA THR A 157 4.41 12.77 14.29
C THR A 157 4.58 11.45 15.06
N LEU A 158 3.60 10.54 14.95
CA LEU A 158 3.67 9.23 15.60
C LEU A 158 4.82 8.38 15.04
N LEU A 159 5.02 8.39 13.73
CA LEU A 159 6.10 7.64 13.09
C LEU A 159 7.48 8.14 13.52
N LEU A 160 7.67 9.45 13.61
CA LEU A 160 8.91 10.05 14.12
C LEU A 160 9.15 9.68 15.58
N ALA A 161 8.13 9.71 16.42
CA ALA A 161 8.23 9.26 17.81
C ALA A 161 8.63 7.78 17.91
N LEU A 162 8.04 6.90 17.09
CA LEU A 162 8.41 5.49 17.02
C LEU A 162 9.84 5.29 16.53
N LYS A 163 10.28 6.08 15.56
CA LYS A 163 11.66 6.05 15.03
C LYS A 163 12.67 6.46 16.10
N MET A 164 12.41 7.55 16.83
CA MET A 164 13.27 7.99 17.95
C MET A 164 13.32 6.98 19.10
N ALA A 165 12.25 6.24 19.32
CA ALA A 165 12.17 5.17 20.31
C ALA A 165 12.80 3.83 19.85
N GLY A 166 13.36 3.75 18.63
CA GLY A 166 13.91 2.51 18.07
C GLY A 166 12.88 1.41 17.81
N ARG A 167 11.60 1.77 17.63
CA ARG A 167 10.47 0.84 17.47
C ARG A 167 9.97 0.72 16.03
N LEU A 168 10.66 1.32 15.08
CA LEU A 168 10.29 1.32 13.67
C LEU A 168 10.95 0.17 12.89
#